data_813ccb1e3188b81234e835d483f49a9e
#
_entry.id   813ccb1e3188b81234e835d483f49a9e
#
_cell.length_a   1.000
_cell.length_b   1.000
_cell.length_c   1.000
_cell.angle_alpha   90.00
_cell.angle_beta   90.00
_cell.angle_gamma   90.00
#
_symmetry.space_group_name_H-M   'P 1'
#
loop_
_entity.id
_entity.type
_entity.pdbx_description
1 polymer ?
#
loop_
_entity_poly.entity_id
_entity_poly.type
_entity_poly.pdbx_seq_one_letter_code
_entity_poly.pdbx_strand_id
1 'polypeptide(L)'
;SGAVVERKKLNQWFFKISHFSEDLLNELENLKEWPEKVKTMQKNWIGKSYGCEIDFEIEGSEKINSIRCYTTRPDTLFGFSFLALSVDHPFAKYYEKDPDFIKFKNDCSKTGTTEESIAQAEKIGFKTNLLALNPLDKSIKVPVYFANFVLMDYGFGAVFGCPAHDQRDFDFAKKYKLNIITVVRPTNEKDNFNVSNEPYVDSGILINSKFLDGLSVPDQSIPKTIDYLEKNNLGNRKT
;
A
#
# COMPACT_ATOMS: atom_id res chain seq x y z
N SER A 1 15.88 -19.90 -23.19
CA SER A 1 16.86 -19.22 -24.07
C SER A 1 18.05 -18.62 -23.29
N GLY A 2 17.96 -18.47 -21.97
CA GLY A 2 19.01 -17.84 -21.15
C GLY A 2 19.16 -16.32 -21.34
N ALA A 3 18.26 -15.68 -22.08
CA ALA A 3 18.26 -14.23 -22.23
C ALA A 3 17.87 -13.55 -20.89
N VAL A 4 18.56 -12.46 -20.57
CA VAL A 4 18.21 -11.63 -19.39
C VAL A 4 16.89 -10.94 -19.66
N VAL A 5 15.92 -11.12 -18.76
CA VAL A 5 14.62 -10.44 -18.81
C VAL A 5 14.74 -9.10 -18.11
N GLU A 6 14.40 -8.02 -18.81
CA GLU A 6 14.40 -6.66 -18.26
C GLU A 6 13.00 -6.06 -18.35
N ARG A 7 12.65 -5.26 -17.35
CA ARG A 7 11.41 -4.46 -17.36
C ARG A 7 11.63 -3.20 -18.17
N LYS A 8 10.87 -3.01 -19.26
CA LYS A 8 10.95 -1.84 -20.15
C LYS A 8 9.56 -1.27 -20.45
N LYS A 9 9.49 0.06 -20.59
CA LYS A 9 8.28 0.72 -21.11
C LYS A 9 8.26 0.59 -22.62
N LEU A 10 7.16 0.04 -23.15
CA LEU A 10 6.92 -0.10 -24.58
C LEU A 10 5.66 0.67 -24.98
N ASN A 11 5.71 1.33 -26.14
CA ASN A 11 4.52 1.93 -26.73
C ASN A 11 3.80 0.89 -27.58
N GLN A 12 2.60 0.51 -27.17
CA GLN A 12 1.76 -0.43 -27.92
C GLN A 12 0.28 -0.18 -27.63
N TRP A 13 -0.58 -0.86 -28.36
CA TRP A 13 -2.03 -0.78 -28.17
C TRP A 13 -2.44 -1.57 -26.93
N PHE A 14 -3.25 -0.94 -26.06
CA PHE A 14 -3.87 -1.56 -24.90
C PHE A 14 -5.37 -1.29 -24.89
N PHE A 15 -6.15 -2.28 -24.50
CA PHE A 15 -7.53 -2.06 -24.14
C PHE A 15 -7.59 -1.39 -22.75
N LYS A 16 -8.38 -0.33 -22.60
CA LYS A 16 -8.67 0.28 -21.30
C LYS A 16 -9.67 -0.57 -20.51
N ILE A 17 -9.33 -1.82 -20.24
CA ILE A 17 -10.26 -2.79 -19.66
C ILE A 17 -10.76 -2.38 -18.28
N SER A 18 -9.96 -1.69 -17.49
CA SER A 18 -10.35 -1.15 -16.19
C SER A 18 -11.51 -0.15 -16.25
N HIS A 19 -11.72 0.52 -17.41
CA HIS A 19 -12.88 1.38 -17.62
C HIS A 19 -14.22 0.62 -17.61
N PHE A 20 -14.17 -0.67 -17.91
CA PHE A 20 -15.34 -1.56 -18.00
C PHE A 20 -15.46 -2.48 -16.78
N SER A 21 -14.66 -2.29 -15.73
CA SER A 21 -14.63 -3.20 -14.58
C SER A 21 -15.99 -3.35 -13.91
N GLU A 22 -16.72 -2.24 -13.72
CA GLU A 22 -18.06 -2.27 -13.12
C GLU A 22 -19.07 -2.96 -14.02
N ASP A 23 -19.06 -2.65 -15.33
CA ASP A 23 -19.94 -3.26 -16.32
C ASP A 23 -19.68 -4.77 -16.41
N LEU A 24 -18.40 -5.17 -16.48
CA LEU A 24 -18.01 -6.57 -16.51
C LEU A 24 -18.46 -7.32 -15.26
N LEU A 25 -18.32 -6.70 -14.08
CA LEU A 25 -18.76 -7.30 -12.83
C LEU A 25 -20.28 -7.50 -12.78
N ASN A 26 -21.05 -6.48 -13.21
CA ASN A 26 -22.50 -6.53 -13.22
C ASN A 26 -23.04 -7.54 -14.25
N GLU A 27 -22.42 -7.60 -15.44
CA GLU A 27 -22.84 -8.51 -16.50
C GLU A 27 -22.57 -10.00 -16.17
N LEU A 28 -21.71 -10.31 -15.20
CA LEU A 28 -21.55 -11.69 -14.74
C LEU A 28 -22.87 -12.31 -14.23
N GLU A 29 -23.78 -11.51 -13.69
CA GLU A 29 -25.08 -12.00 -13.22
C GLU A 29 -26.00 -12.39 -14.39
N ASN A 30 -25.80 -11.83 -15.57
CA ASN A 30 -26.57 -12.12 -16.78
C ASN A 30 -26.07 -13.37 -17.51
N LEU A 31 -24.87 -13.87 -17.19
CA LEU A 31 -24.30 -15.09 -17.79
C LEU A 31 -24.86 -16.36 -17.13
N LYS A 32 -26.15 -16.63 -17.35
CA LYS A 32 -26.87 -17.74 -16.67
C LYS A 32 -26.30 -19.12 -16.99
N GLU A 33 -25.77 -19.30 -18.22
CA GLU A 33 -25.19 -20.57 -18.67
C GLU A 33 -23.76 -20.80 -18.19
N TRP A 34 -23.15 -19.82 -17.53
CA TRP A 34 -21.80 -19.99 -17.01
C TRP A 34 -21.77 -20.70 -15.67
N PRO A 35 -20.84 -21.67 -15.47
CA PRO A 35 -20.67 -22.31 -14.18
C PRO A 35 -20.35 -21.28 -13.07
N GLU A 36 -20.97 -21.44 -11.89
CA GLU A 36 -20.76 -20.53 -10.76
C GLU A 36 -19.28 -20.39 -10.35
N LYS A 37 -18.50 -21.48 -10.45
CA LYS A 37 -17.06 -21.46 -10.21
C LYS A 37 -16.35 -20.45 -11.13
N VAL A 38 -16.71 -20.39 -12.40
CA VAL A 38 -16.12 -19.47 -13.37
C VAL A 38 -16.51 -18.04 -13.06
N LYS A 39 -17.78 -17.77 -12.73
CA LYS A 39 -18.23 -16.43 -12.31
C LYS A 39 -17.49 -15.96 -11.07
N THR A 40 -17.31 -16.83 -10.07
CA THR A 40 -16.54 -16.50 -8.86
C THR A 40 -15.10 -16.18 -9.19
N MET A 41 -14.45 -16.95 -10.10
CA MET A 41 -13.09 -16.64 -10.54
C MET A 41 -12.99 -15.28 -11.23
N GLN A 42 -13.97 -14.94 -12.09
CA GLN A 42 -14.01 -13.63 -12.74
C GLN A 42 -14.24 -12.49 -11.74
N LYS A 43 -15.18 -12.65 -10.79
CA LYS A 43 -15.41 -11.71 -9.71
C LYS A 43 -14.12 -11.42 -8.91
N ASN A 44 -13.42 -12.47 -8.53
CA ASN A 44 -12.16 -12.38 -7.78
C ASN A 44 -11.05 -11.72 -8.62
N TRP A 45 -11.01 -12.00 -9.92
CA TRP A 45 -10.05 -11.39 -10.84
C TRP A 45 -10.30 -9.88 -11.03
N ILE A 46 -11.55 -9.46 -11.18
CA ILE A 46 -11.93 -8.04 -11.25
C ILE A 46 -11.59 -7.34 -9.92
N GLY A 47 -11.79 -8.03 -8.80
CA GLY A 47 -11.24 -7.62 -7.50
C GLY A 47 -11.77 -6.28 -7.00
N LYS A 48 -13.09 -6.02 -7.10
CA LYS A 48 -13.69 -4.79 -6.56
C LYS A 48 -13.35 -4.63 -5.09
N SER A 49 -12.65 -3.55 -4.75
CA SER A 49 -12.25 -3.23 -3.38
C SER A 49 -12.75 -1.85 -2.96
N TYR A 50 -12.98 -1.70 -1.67
CA TYR A 50 -13.41 -0.44 -1.06
C TYR A 50 -12.28 0.10 -0.19
N GLY A 51 -11.95 1.36 -0.38
CA GLY A 51 -10.86 1.98 0.34
C GLY A 51 -10.96 3.49 0.40
N CYS A 52 -9.83 4.12 0.57
CA CYS A 52 -9.70 5.56 0.71
C CYS A 52 -8.45 6.05 -0.03
N GLU A 53 -8.60 7.15 -0.76
CA GLU A 53 -7.46 7.94 -1.24
C GLU A 53 -7.08 8.92 -0.13
N ILE A 54 -5.79 8.99 0.19
CA ILE A 54 -5.26 9.82 1.27
C ILE A 54 -4.08 10.61 0.75
N ASP A 55 -4.04 11.91 1.01
CA ASP A 55 -2.92 12.78 0.70
C ASP A 55 -2.04 12.96 1.94
N PHE A 56 -0.81 12.45 1.86
CA PHE A 56 0.20 12.62 2.90
C PHE A 56 0.99 13.90 2.66
N GLU A 57 0.98 14.82 3.58
CA GLU A 57 1.82 16.01 3.56
C GLU A 57 3.30 15.62 3.69
N ILE A 58 4.17 16.25 2.90
CA ILE A 58 5.59 15.92 2.83
C ILE A 58 6.43 17.09 3.29
N GLU A 59 7.38 16.83 4.16
CA GLU A 59 8.45 17.75 4.55
C GLU A 59 9.79 17.35 3.90
N GLY A 60 10.69 18.32 3.75
CA GLY A 60 12.04 18.11 3.23
C GLY A 60 12.22 18.40 1.74
N SER A 61 11.18 18.92 1.06
CA SER A 61 11.28 19.36 -0.35
C SER A 61 10.36 20.55 -0.62
N GLU A 62 10.86 21.49 -1.41
CA GLU A 62 10.03 22.58 -1.98
C GLU A 62 9.24 22.12 -3.22
N LYS A 63 9.59 20.98 -3.81
CA LYS A 63 9.03 20.45 -5.06
C LYS A 63 7.96 19.40 -4.86
N ILE A 64 7.93 18.76 -3.68
CA ILE A 64 7.03 17.68 -3.33
C ILE A 64 6.33 18.08 -2.04
N ASN A 65 5.07 18.51 -2.14
CA ASN A 65 4.28 18.96 -0.99
C ASN A 65 3.37 17.87 -0.45
N SER A 66 2.95 16.94 -1.30
CA SER A 66 2.10 15.82 -0.91
C SER A 66 2.34 14.58 -1.77
N ILE A 67 2.01 13.43 -1.21
CA ILE A 67 1.99 12.13 -1.90
C ILE A 67 0.63 11.50 -1.65
N ARG A 68 -0.06 11.11 -2.73
CA ARG A 68 -1.34 10.43 -2.67
C ARG A 68 -1.16 8.92 -2.63
N CYS A 69 -1.84 8.27 -1.72
CA CYS A 69 -1.93 6.82 -1.63
C CYS A 69 -3.38 6.37 -1.70
N TYR A 70 -3.61 5.17 -2.23
CA TYR A 70 -4.85 4.43 -2.02
C TYR A 70 -4.62 3.33 -1.00
N THR A 71 -5.59 3.11 -0.13
CA THR A 71 -5.54 2.02 0.85
C THR A 71 -6.91 1.42 1.10
N THR A 72 -6.94 0.11 1.32
CA THR A 72 -8.11 -0.61 1.83
C THR A 72 -8.11 -0.69 3.37
N ARG A 73 -7.02 -0.26 4.02
CA ARG A 73 -6.82 -0.33 5.47
C ARG A 73 -6.48 1.03 6.11
N PRO A 74 -7.32 2.06 5.90
CA PRO A 74 -7.07 3.39 6.48
C PRO A 74 -7.09 3.37 8.02
N ASP A 75 -7.73 2.37 8.62
CA ASP A 75 -7.82 2.14 10.06
C ASP A 75 -6.46 1.87 10.73
N THR A 76 -5.44 1.46 9.96
CA THR A 76 -4.10 1.19 10.47
C THR A 76 -3.14 2.39 10.42
N LEU A 77 -3.62 3.59 10.09
CA LEU A 77 -2.79 4.80 9.96
C LEU A 77 -1.95 5.14 11.21
N PHE A 78 -2.40 4.79 12.42
CA PHE A 78 -1.59 4.99 13.63
C PHE A 78 -0.43 3.99 13.76
N GLY A 79 -0.44 2.91 12.97
CA GLY A 79 0.69 1.98 12.80
C GLY A 79 1.66 2.37 11.68
N PHE A 80 1.50 3.55 11.09
CA PHE A 80 2.28 4.09 10.00
C PHE A 80 3.76 4.25 10.37
N SER A 81 4.66 3.58 9.65
CA SER A 81 6.09 3.53 9.96
C SER A 81 6.98 4.04 8.82
N PHE A 82 6.48 4.04 7.61
CA PHE A 82 7.15 4.60 6.43
C PHE A 82 6.16 4.84 5.30
N LEU A 83 6.52 5.70 4.36
CA LEU A 83 5.84 5.84 3.07
C LEU A 83 6.75 5.26 1.99
N ALA A 84 6.22 4.41 1.12
CA ALA A 84 6.99 3.81 0.05
C ALA A 84 6.43 4.19 -1.32
N LEU A 85 7.34 4.54 -2.23
CA LEU A 85 7.07 4.89 -3.62
C LEU A 85 7.61 3.81 -4.55
N SER A 86 6.91 3.60 -5.65
CA SER A 86 7.43 2.81 -6.76
C SER A 86 8.72 3.43 -7.33
N VAL A 87 9.65 2.60 -7.74
CA VAL A 87 10.86 3.03 -8.45
C VAL A 87 10.55 3.82 -9.73
N ASP A 88 9.37 3.60 -10.31
CA ASP A 88 8.86 4.29 -11.51
C ASP A 88 7.95 5.48 -11.18
N HIS A 89 7.77 5.84 -9.91
CA HIS A 89 6.95 6.98 -9.51
C HIS A 89 7.49 8.29 -10.12
N PRO A 90 6.63 9.25 -10.55
CA PRO A 90 7.07 10.51 -11.16
C PRO A 90 8.10 11.31 -10.36
N PHE A 91 8.15 11.11 -9.03
CA PHE A 91 9.13 11.77 -8.17
C PHE A 91 10.53 11.16 -8.25
N ALA A 92 10.70 9.99 -8.87
CA ALA A 92 12.01 9.38 -9.14
C ALA A 92 12.93 10.34 -9.94
N LYS A 93 12.34 11.20 -10.80
CA LYS A 93 13.07 12.20 -11.57
C LYS A 93 13.94 13.15 -10.74
N TYR A 94 13.59 13.36 -9.48
CA TYR A 94 14.37 14.23 -8.58
C TYR A 94 15.63 13.55 -8.03
N TYR A 95 15.73 12.23 -8.16
CA TYR A 95 16.82 11.39 -7.66
C TYR A 95 17.65 10.76 -8.79
N GLU A 96 17.34 10.99 -10.07
CA GLU A 96 18.01 10.39 -11.23
C GLU A 96 19.52 10.70 -11.33
N LYS A 97 20.00 11.72 -10.62
CA LYS A 97 21.43 12.09 -10.56
C LYS A 97 22.14 11.52 -9.31
N ASP A 98 21.41 10.91 -8.40
CA ASP A 98 21.96 10.30 -7.20
C ASP A 98 22.53 8.91 -7.53
N PRO A 99 23.84 8.66 -7.31
CA PRO A 99 24.47 7.38 -7.64
C PRO A 99 23.85 6.19 -6.91
N ASP A 100 23.44 6.37 -5.65
CA ASP A 100 22.83 5.31 -4.85
C ASP A 100 21.41 4.99 -5.35
N PHE A 101 20.65 6.00 -5.78
CA PHE A 101 19.36 5.80 -6.43
C PHE A 101 19.49 5.08 -7.78
N ILE A 102 20.47 5.44 -8.60
CA ILE A 102 20.76 4.78 -9.88
C ILE A 102 21.07 3.30 -9.64
N LYS A 103 21.93 3.00 -8.67
CA LYS A 103 22.25 1.63 -8.28
C LYS A 103 21.00 0.86 -7.84
N PHE A 104 20.20 1.45 -6.93
CA PHE A 104 18.94 0.87 -6.46
C PHE A 104 17.99 0.58 -7.63
N LYS A 105 17.81 1.53 -8.56
CA LYS A 105 16.96 1.36 -9.74
C LYS A 105 17.42 0.20 -10.63
N ASN A 106 18.74 0.07 -10.82
CA ASN A 106 19.33 -1.03 -11.57
C ASN A 106 19.13 -2.39 -10.85
N ASP A 107 19.20 -2.43 -9.54
CA ASP A 107 18.95 -3.65 -8.78
C ASP A 107 17.46 -4.05 -8.83
N CYS A 108 16.55 -3.09 -8.79
CA CYS A 108 15.11 -3.32 -8.99
C CYS A 108 14.79 -3.89 -10.39
N SER A 109 15.51 -3.46 -11.44
CA SER A 109 15.27 -3.94 -12.81
C SER A 109 15.64 -5.42 -13.02
N LYS A 110 16.51 -5.97 -12.16
CA LYS A 110 16.95 -7.37 -12.17
C LYS A 110 16.02 -8.29 -11.38
N THR A 111 15.20 -7.75 -10.50
CA THR A 111 14.17 -8.49 -9.79
C THR A 111 13.09 -8.88 -10.79
N GLY A 112 12.61 -10.11 -10.76
CA GLY A 112 11.66 -10.64 -11.75
C GLY A 112 10.43 -9.74 -11.94
N THR A 113 9.77 -9.92 -13.08
CA THR A 113 8.69 -9.03 -13.56
C THR A 113 7.29 -9.46 -13.12
N THR A 114 7.14 -10.66 -12.53
CA THR A 114 5.85 -11.18 -12.06
C THR A 114 5.60 -10.77 -10.60
N GLU A 115 4.32 -10.60 -10.22
CA GLU A 115 3.94 -10.33 -8.82
C GLU A 115 4.51 -11.38 -7.87
N GLU A 116 4.53 -12.64 -8.28
CA GLU A 116 5.07 -13.74 -7.50
C GLU A 116 6.58 -13.59 -7.27
N SER A 117 7.35 -13.26 -8.31
CA SER A 117 8.79 -13.03 -8.17
C SER A 117 9.11 -11.80 -7.31
N ILE A 118 8.29 -10.74 -7.41
CA ILE A 118 8.40 -9.55 -6.55
C ILE A 118 8.03 -9.89 -5.10
N ALA A 119 7.02 -10.74 -4.88
CA ALA A 119 6.62 -11.17 -3.54
C ALA A 119 7.71 -11.98 -2.84
N GLN A 120 8.42 -12.85 -3.58
CA GLN A 120 9.50 -13.69 -3.05
C GLN A 120 10.86 -12.98 -2.95
N ALA A 121 11.05 -11.90 -3.70
CA ALA A 121 12.29 -11.15 -3.69
C ALA A 121 12.55 -10.46 -2.35
N GLU A 122 13.82 -10.34 -2.00
CA GLU A 122 14.23 -9.52 -0.86
C GLU A 122 13.72 -8.09 -0.99
N LYS A 123 13.11 -7.55 0.06
CA LYS A 123 12.60 -6.18 0.07
C LYS A 123 13.76 -5.21 0.19
N ILE A 124 13.95 -4.42 -0.87
CA ILE A 124 14.98 -3.38 -0.92
C ILE A 124 14.36 -2.01 -1.14
N GLY A 125 15.01 -0.97 -0.62
CA GLY A 125 14.56 0.40 -0.75
C GLY A 125 15.69 1.41 -0.72
N PHE A 126 15.44 2.55 -1.35
CA PHE A 126 16.29 3.74 -1.28
C PHE A 126 15.62 4.76 -0.36
N LYS A 127 16.29 5.14 0.72
CA LYS A 127 15.81 6.16 1.66
C LYS A 127 16.01 7.56 1.09
N THR A 128 14.93 8.32 1.02
CA THR A 128 14.99 9.73 0.62
C THR A 128 15.31 10.64 1.80
N ASN A 129 15.45 11.93 1.55
CA ASN A 129 15.53 12.98 2.57
C ASN A 129 14.15 13.52 3.00
N LEU A 130 13.06 12.91 2.50
CA LEU A 130 11.69 13.34 2.77
C LEU A 130 11.12 12.68 4.01
N LEU A 131 10.21 13.40 4.67
CA LEU A 131 9.36 12.88 5.75
C LEU A 131 7.89 13.03 5.35
N ALA A 132 7.10 11.99 5.58
CA ALA A 132 5.65 12.01 5.41
C ALA A 132 4.98 12.19 6.77
N LEU A 133 3.98 13.06 6.84
CA LEU A 133 3.21 13.34 8.05
C LEU A 133 1.97 12.45 8.08
N ASN A 134 1.68 11.86 9.24
CA ASN A 134 0.43 11.12 9.42
C ASN A 134 -0.77 12.09 9.34
N PRO A 135 -1.75 11.85 8.46
CA PRO A 135 -2.89 12.75 8.29
C PRO A 135 -3.79 12.85 9.53
N LEU A 136 -3.82 11.81 10.39
CA LEU A 136 -4.60 11.80 11.63
C LEU A 136 -3.85 12.46 12.81
N ASP A 137 -2.52 12.57 12.72
CA ASP A 137 -1.68 13.19 13.73
C ASP A 137 -0.35 13.68 13.13
N LYS A 138 -0.29 14.94 12.75
CA LYS A 138 0.89 15.55 12.11
C LYS A 138 2.16 15.57 12.97
N SER A 139 2.09 15.21 14.26
CA SER A 139 3.27 15.02 15.10
C SER A 139 4.02 13.73 14.77
N ILE A 140 3.35 12.77 14.13
CA ILE A 140 3.93 11.51 13.68
C ILE A 140 4.52 11.73 12.28
N LYS A 141 5.84 11.66 12.18
CA LYS A 141 6.60 11.83 10.94
C LYS A 141 7.40 10.57 10.67
N VAL A 142 7.33 10.08 9.45
CA VAL A 142 8.00 8.85 9.03
C VAL A 142 8.81 9.06 7.75
N PRO A 143 9.88 8.26 7.54
CA PRO A 143 10.71 8.39 6.35
C PRO A 143 9.97 7.95 5.09
N VAL A 144 10.31 8.60 3.96
CA VAL A 144 9.86 8.21 2.62
C VAL A 144 10.96 7.41 1.94
N TYR A 145 10.58 6.27 1.34
CA TYR A 145 11.46 5.39 0.59
C TYR A 145 10.97 5.21 -0.84
N PHE A 146 11.85 4.93 -1.77
CA PHE A 146 11.50 4.15 -2.95
C PHE A 146 11.72 2.68 -2.62
N ALA A 147 10.80 1.79 -3.02
CA ALA A 147 10.85 0.37 -2.67
C ALA A 147 10.49 -0.52 -3.87
N ASN A 148 11.18 -1.67 -3.98
CA ASN A 148 11.03 -2.58 -5.11
C ASN A 148 9.70 -3.34 -5.15
N PHE A 149 8.94 -3.34 -4.06
CA PHE A 149 7.66 -4.06 -3.95
C PHE A 149 6.44 -3.17 -4.18
N VAL A 150 6.63 -1.86 -4.41
CA VAL A 150 5.55 -0.93 -4.75
C VAL A 150 5.39 -0.85 -6.26
N LEU A 151 4.20 -1.18 -6.76
CA LEU A 151 3.87 -1.17 -8.18
C LEU A 151 3.19 0.14 -8.58
N MET A 152 3.51 0.66 -9.78
CA MET A 152 2.86 1.86 -10.31
C MET A 152 1.38 1.67 -10.63
N ASP A 153 1.00 0.45 -10.98
CA ASP A 153 -0.36 0.11 -11.40
C ASP A 153 -1.32 -0.03 -10.21
N TYR A 154 -0.82 0.10 -8.98
CA TYR A 154 -1.62 0.06 -7.76
C TYR A 154 -1.45 1.36 -6.96
N GLY A 155 -2.59 1.98 -6.62
CA GLY A 155 -2.66 3.06 -5.64
C GLY A 155 -1.76 4.27 -5.90
N PHE A 156 -1.65 4.74 -7.12
CA PHE A 156 -0.79 5.87 -7.52
C PHE A 156 0.73 5.59 -7.44
N GLY A 157 1.13 4.33 -7.31
CA GLY A 157 2.54 3.97 -7.11
C GLY A 157 3.10 4.41 -5.76
N ALA A 158 2.24 4.54 -4.76
CA ALA A 158 2.60 4.92 -3.40
C ALA A 158 1.76 4.13 -2.38
N VAL A 159 2.41 3.66 -1.32
CA VAL A 159 1.75 2.95 -0.21
C VAL A 159 2.27 3.49 1.12
N PHE A 160 1.41 3.54 2.13
CA PHE A 160 1.88 3.71 3.50
C PHE A 160 2.12 2.35 4.14
N GLY A 161 3.25 2.21 4.83
CA GLY A 161 3.65 0.95 5.45
C GLY A 161 3.14 0.84 6.88
N CYS A 162 2.44 -0.28 7.16
CA CYS A 162 2.03 -0.66 8.50
C CYS A 162 2.60 -2.04 8.88
N PRO A 163 3.86 -2.11 9.31
CA PRO A 163 4.60 -3.37 9.49
C PRO A 163 3.95 -4.38 10.43
N ALA A 164 3.22 -3.92 11.43
CA ALA A 164 2.56 -4.84 12.35
C ALA A 164 1.41 -5.64 11.70
N HIS A 165 0.92 -5.23 10.52
CA HIS A 165 -0.31 -5.77 9.91
C HIS A 165 -0.18 -6.08 8.40
N ASP A 166 1.04 -6.05 7.85
CA ASP A 166 1.36 -6.50 6.47
C ASP A 166 2.74 -7.16 6.45
N GLN A 167 2.83 -8.34 5.82
CA GLN A 167 4.08 -9.12 5.80
C GLN A 167 5.19 -8.42 5.02
N ARG A 168 4.88 -7.77 3.90
CA ARG A 168 5.88 -7.06 3.08
C ARG A 168 6.46 -5.87 3.83
N ASP A 169 5.58 -5.14 4.52
CA ASP A 169 5.97 -3.99 5.33
C ASP A 169 6.78 -4.43 6.55
N PHE A 170 6.43 -5.59 7.15
CA PHE A 170 7.14 -6.18 8.27
C PHE A 170 8.58 -6.54 7.90
N ASP A 171 8.77 -7.26 6.78
CA ASP A 171 10.09 -7.66 6.28
C ASP A 171 10.95 -6.43 5.99
N PHE A 172 10.34 -5.41 5.35
CA PHE A 172 10.99 -4.14 5.05
C PHE A 172 11.40 -3.41 6.33
N ALA A 173 10.48 -3.27 7.28
CA ALA A 173 10.74 -2.58 8.55
C ALA A 173 11.82 -3.27 9.38
N LYS A 174 11.83 -4.61 9.42
CA LYS A 174 12.90 -5.38 10.09
C LYS A 174 14.26 -5.10 9.45
N LYS A 175 14.34 -5.12 8.12
CA LYS A 175 15.58 -4.85 7.38
C LYS A 175 16.12 -3.45 7.62
N TYR A 176 15.26 -2.45 7.58
CA TYR A 176 15.65 -1.04 7.73
C TYR A 176 15.55 -0.51 9.16
N LYS A 177 15.27 -1.39 10.12
CA LYS A 177 15.15 -1.08 11.56
C LYS A 177 14.16 0.06 11.84
N LEU A 178 13.02 0.01 11.14
CA LEU A 178 11.92 0.94 11.33
C LEU A 178 11.05 0.49 12.51
N ASN A 179 10.27 1.41 13.06
CA ASN A 179 9.33 1.10 14.14
C ASN A 179 8.24 0.14 13.67
N ILE A 180 7.89 -0.82 14.50
CA ILE A 180 6.76 -1.73 14.30
C ILE A 180 5.75 -1.44 15.40
N ILE A 181 4.64 -0.77 15.05
CA ILE A 181 3.63 -0.30 16.00
C ILE A 181 2.39 -1.15 15.79
N THR A 182 2.05 -1.95 16.80
CA THR A 182 0.85 -2.79 16.80
C THR A 182 -0.38 -1.94 17.04
N VAL A 183 -1.32 -1.95 16.09
CA VAL A 183 -2.58 -1.21 16.18
C VAL A 183 -3.82 -2.10 16.10
N VAL A 184 -3.65 -3.39 15.81
CA VAL A 184 -4.73 -4.40 15.89
C VAL A 184 -4.26 -5.54 16.78
N ARG A 185 -5.10 -5.93 17.72
CA ARG A 185 -4.90 -7.13 18.53
C ARG A 185 -5.96 -8.18 18.28
N PRO A 186 -5.68 -9.47 18.49
CA PRO A 186 -6.72 -10.50 18.56
C PRO A 186 -7.79 -10.16 19.61
N THR A 187 -9.01 -10.61 19.39
CA THR A 187 -10.14 -10.34 20.32
C THR A 187 -9.96 -10.97 21.69
N ASN A 188 -9.23 -12.09 21.77
CA ASN A 188 -8.91 -12.85 22.99
C ASN A 188 -7.65 -12.35 23.71
N GLU A 189 -6.92 -11.39 23.14
CA GLU A 189 -5.71 -10.80 23.73
C GLU A 189 -6.03 -9.49 24.46
N LYS A 190 -5.10 -9.06 25.34
CA LYS A 190 -5.20 -7.79 26.06
C LYS A 190 -4.62 -6.62 25.26
N ASP A 191 -4.91 -5.39 25.67
CA ASP A 191 -4.46 -4.16 25.01
C ASP A 191 -2.93 -3.97 24.98
N ASN A 192 -2.17 -4.75 25.76
CA ASN A 192 -0.70 -4.78 25.72
C ASN A 192 -0.13 -5.79 24.71
N PHE A 193 -0.96 -6.38 23.85
CA PHE A 193 -0.51 -7.24 22.76
C PHE A 193 0.46 -6.51 21.84
N ASN A 194 1.57 -7.16 21.48
CA ASN A 194 2.55 -6.63 20.56
C ASN A 194 2.99 -7.71 19.57
N VAL A 195 3.04 -7.32 18.32
CA VAL A 195 3.63 -8.10 17.24
C VAL A 195 5.14 -8.23 17.46
N SER A 196 5.69 -9.43 17.28
CA SER A 196 7.12 -9.70 17.53
C SER A 196 7.84 -10.36 16.35
N ASN A 197 7.46 -11.57 15.99
CA ASN A 197 8.16 -12.38 14.98
C ASN A 197 7.50 -12.34 13.60
N GLU A 198 6.21 -12.14 13.56
CA GLU A 198 5.37 -12.09 12.35
C GLU A 198 4.27 -11.04 12.52
N PRO A 199 3.75 -10.46 11.44
CA PRO A 199 2.65 -9.50 11.51
C PRO A 199 1.35 -10.20 11.90
N TYR A 200 0.44 -9.45 12.52
CA TYR A 200 -0.92 -9.91 12.76
C TYR A 200 -1.86 -9.35 11.67
N VAL A 201 -2.38 -10.21 10.80
CA VAL A 201 -3.13 -9.81 9.60
C VAL A 201 -4.64 -10.09 9.68
N ASP A 202 -5.10 -10.72 10.75
CA ASP A 202 -6.49 -11.10 10.93
C ASP A 202 -7.36 -9.97 11.51
N SER A 203 -8.66 -10.26 11.65
CA SER A 203 -9.63 -9.38 12.33
C SER A 203 -9.34 -9.28 13.82
N GLY A 204 -9.76 -8.18 14.45
CA GLY A 204 -9.49 -7.97 15.87
C GLY A 204 -10.07 -6.67 16.41
N ILE A 205 -9.39 -6.08 17.36
CA ILE A 205 -9.76 -4.82 18.01
C ILE A 205 -8.63 -3.80 17.83
N LEU A 206 -8.96 -2.58 17.47
CA LEU A 206 -7.99 -1.48 17.40
C LEU A 206 -7.47 -1.10 18.79
N ILE A 207 -6.17 -0.93 18.88
CA ILE A 207 -5.41 -0.41 20.03
C ILE A 207 -4.38 0.61 19.53
N ASN A 208 -3.83 1.44 20.41
CA ASN A 208 -2.81 2.45 20.09
C ASN A 208 -3.23 3.39 18.94
N SER A 209 -4.52 3.54 18.71
CA SER A 209 -5.12 4.27 17.58
C SER A 209 -5.98 5.44 18.04
N LYS A 210 -5.77 5.93 19.28
CA LYS A 210 -6.43 7.11 19.87
C LYS A 210 -7.96 6.99 19.82
N PHE A 211 -8.64 7.88 19.08
CA PHE A 211 -10.10 7.91 18.97
C PHE A 211 -10.72 6.70 18.24
N LEU A 212 -9.90 5.85 17.64
CA LEU A 212 -10.31 4.61 16.99
C LEU A 212 -10.15 3.38 17.91
N ASP A 213 -9.54 3.52 19.08
CA ASP A 213 -9.34 2.41 20.02
C ASP A 213 -10.66 1.73 20.38
N GLY A 214 -10.64 0.40 20.49
CA GLY A 214 -11.78 -0.42 20.85
C GLY A 214 -12.73 -0.78 19.69
N LEU A 215 -12.52 -0.24 18.48
CA LEU A 215 -13.35 -0.60 17.32
C LEU A 215 -12.96 -1.98 16.78
N SER A 216 -13.97 -2.73 16.34
CA SER A 216 -13.77 -3.99 15.65
C SER A 216 -13.19 -3.79 14.25
N VAL A 217 -12.21 -4.61 13.92
CA VAL A 217 -11.52 -4.62 12.62
C VAL A 217 -12.00 -5.81 11.81
N PRO A 218 -12.44 -5.62 10.57
CA PRO A 218 -12.53 -4.38 9.77
C PRO A 218 -13.85 -3.62 9.90
N ASP A 219 -14.89 -4.20 10.52
CA ASP A 219 -16.30 -3.84 10.37
C ASP A 219 -16.63 -2.40 10.82
N GLN A 220 -16.07 -1.97 11.94
CA GLN A 220 -16.28 -0.63 12.49
C GLN A 220 -15.13 0.32 12.18
N SER A 221 -13.90 -0.19 12.19
CA SER A 221 -12.68 0.62 12.09
C SER A 221 -12.55 1.31 10.74
N ILE A 222 -12.70 0.56 9.64
CA ILE A 222 -12.54 1.07 8.29
C ILE A 222 -13.58 2.15 7.96
N PRO A 223 -14.91 1.89 8.10
CA PRO A 223 -15.93 2.92 7.81
C PRO A 223 -15.74 4.18 8.65
N LYS A 224 -15.50 4.03 9.96
CA LYS A 224 -15.32 5.19 10.84
C LYS A 224 -14.08 6.02 10.51
N THR A 225 -13.00 5.36 10.11
CA THR A 225 -11.79 6.07 9.69
C THR A 225 -12.01 6.82 8.39
N ILE A 226 -12.67 6.21 7.40
CA ILE A 226 -12.99 6.86 6.12
C ILE A 226 -13.90 8.06 6.38
N ASP A 227 -14.95 7.92 7.17
CA ASP A 227 -15.87 9.02 7.50
C ASP A 227 -15.13 10.19 8.18
N TYR A 228 -14.18 9.88 9.06
CA TYR A 228 -13.36 10.90 9.71
C TYR A 228 -12.44 11.63 8.70
N LEU A 229 -11.79 10.89 7.81
CA LEU A 229 -10.92 11.44 6.77
C LEU A 229 -11.71 12.36 5.82
N GLU A 230 -12.88 11.93 5.35
CA GLU A 230 -13.76 12.71 4.48
C GLU A 230 -14.22 13.99 5.18
N LYS A 231 -14.72 13.88 6.41
CA LYS A 231 -15.21 15.02 7.20
C LYS A 231 -14.14 16.09 7.43
N ASN A 232 -12.88 15.71 7.52
CA ASN A 232 -11.76 16.62 7.77
C ASN A 232 -10.97 16.97 6.48
N ASN A 233 -11.44 16.60 5.30
CA ASN A 233 -10.78 16.81 4.01
C ASN A 233 -9.35 16.25 3.96
N LEU A 234 -9.12 15.10 4.59
CA LEU A 234 -7.82 14.40 4.65
C LEU A 234 -7.76 13.20 3.70
N GLY A 235 -8.88 12.80 3.12
CA GLY A 235 -9.00 11.70 2.18
C GLY A 235 -10.41 11.57 1.64
N ASN A 236 -10.57 10.71 0.63
CA ASN A 236 -11.85 10.48 -0.04
C ASN A 236 -12.08 8.97 -0.20
N ARG A 237 -13.31 8.54 0.05
CA ARG A 237 -13.76 7.17 -0.23
C ARG A 237 -13.57 6.85 -1.70
N LYS A 238 -13.11 5.64 -1.99
CA LYS A 238 -12.87 5.17 -3.36
C LYS A 238 -13.17 3.67 -3.47
N THR A 239 -13.66 3.30 -4.64
CA THR A 239 -13.89 1.90 -5.06
C THR A 239 -13.06 1.60 -6.28
#